data_c21be4cadd694268fc4b7c6cd0cd3a09
#
_entry.id   c21be4cadd694268fc4b7c6cd0cd3a09
#
_cell.length_a   1.000
_cell.length_b   1.000
_cell.length_c   1.000
_cell.angle_alpha   90.00
_cell.angle_beta   90.00
_cell.angle_gamma   90.00
#
_symmetry.space_group_name_H-M   'P 1'
#
loop_
_entity.id
_entity.type
_entity.pdbx_description
1 polymer ?
#
loop_
_entity_poly.entity_id
_entity_poly.type
_entity_poly.pdbx_seq_one_letter_code
_entity_poly.pdbx_strand_id
1 'polypeptide(L)'
;MADPKGFMTTERETPTRRPVDVRIQDWREVYEPQSFEHLQKQAGRCMDCGIPFCHSGCPLGNLIPEWNDLIWRGDKTEAINRLHATNNFPEFTGRLCPAPCETACVVAINRDAVTIKQVELRTIEEAFDNGEVKPLAPDRISGKTIAVIGSGPAGLAAAQQLTRAGHTVAVYERADKIGGLLRYGIPEFKMEKHILDRRLAQMEKEGTRFRAGVDVGTELTGGDLRKKYDAIVLAVGATKWRDLSIPGREFKGVYQAMEFLPWGNKQALGEIEVSPINVAGKHVVILGGGDTGADCLGTSIRQGAASITQLEIMPRPSDERPGSQPWPTYPMIYRVSSAHEETDNRMFSVSTEEFLGDADGNLRAIRIVETKFENGKFEPVPGTAKEIPADFVFLALGFTGPEQTDLISQLEVKLDDRGIIARNADFETSEEGIFVAGDAGRGQSLIVWAIAEGRSAAAAVDRYLTGETQLPSPIEPTTRQLMV
;
A
#
# COMPACT_ATOMS: atom_id res chain seq x y z
N MET A 1 -9.28 5.17 -29.96
CA MET A 1 -9.24 6.54 -29.39
C MET A 1 -10.60 6.80 -28.75
N ALA A 2 -10.62 7.12 -27.46
CA ALA A 2 -11.83 7.51 -26.76
C ALA A 2 -12.47 8.75 -27.45
N ASP A 3 -13.12 9.65 -26.75
CA ASP A 3 -13.67 10.87 -27.41
C ASP A 3 -12.53 11.79 -27.85
N PRO A 4 -12.36 12.10 -29.15
CA PRO A 4 -11.26 12.96 -29.64
C PRO A 4 -11.25 14.37 -29.02
N LYS A 5 -12.36 14.83 -28.45
CA LYS A 5 -12.52 16.12 -27.79
C LYS A 5 -12.82 16.03 -26.30
N GLY A 6 -12.96 14.82 -25.75
CA GLY A 6 -13.40 14.60 -24.39
C GLY A 6 -12.59 15.32 -23.32
N PHE A 7 -11.26 15.36 -23.47
CA PHE A 7 -10.37 16.13 -22.58
C PHE A 7 -10.56 17.65 -22.65
N MET A 8 -11.23 18.15 -23.70
CA MET A 8 -11.51 19.58 -23.89
C MET A 8 -12.92 19.96 -23.43
N THR A 9 -13.89 19.05 -23.56
CA THR A 9 -15.31 19.31 -23.40
C THR A 9 -15.91 18.74 -22.11
N THR A 10 -15.21 17.79 -21.46
CA THR A 10 -15.64 17.16 -20.23
C THR A 10 -14.70 17.53 -19.09
N GLU A 11 -15.23 18.08 -18.03
CA GLU A 11 -14.45 18.38 -16.81
C GLU A 11 -14.11 17.08 -16.05
N ARG A 12 -13.03 17.15 -15.24
CA ARG A 12 -12.66 16.06 -14.34
C ARG A 12 -13.64 16.00 -13.16
N GLU A 13 -14.26 14.87 -12.99
CA GLU A 13 -15.11 14.59 -11.83
C GLU A 13 -14.62 13.32 -11.11
N THR A 14 -14.42 13.42 -9.80
CA THR A 14 -14.08 12.29 -8.94
C THR A 14 -15.29 11.84 -8.14
N PRO A 15 -15.32 10.59 -7.62
CA PRO A 15 -16.40 10.14 -6.75
C PRO A 15 -16.58 11.09 -5.57
N THR A 16 -17.83 11.34 -5.23
CA THR A 16 -18.18 12.09 -4.01
C THR A 16 -17.79 11.29 -2.79
N ARG A 17 -17.42 11.99 -1.74
CA ARG A 17 -17.22 11.39 -0.42
C ARG A 17 -18.50 11.48 0.37
N ARG A 18 -18.82 10.44 1.13
CA ARG A 18 -19.92 10.46 2.08
C ARG A 18 -19.73 11.65 3.04
N PRO A 19 -20.81 12.34 3.47
CA PRO A 19 -20.72 13.47 4.40
C PRO A 19 -19.91 13.11 5.66
N VAL A 20 -19.10 14.05 6.15
CA VAL A 20 -18.17 13.80 7.28
C VAL A 20 -18.92 13.32 8.52
N ASP A 21 -20.02 13.99 8.88
CA ASP A 21 -20.86 13.68 10.04
C ASP A 21 -21.50 12.29 9.99
N VAL A 22 -21.67 11.73 8.80
CA VAL A 22 -22.18 10.38 8.59
C VAL A 22 -21.06 9.34 8.60
N ARG A 23 -19.99 9.56 7.82
CA ARG A 23 -18.96 8.56 7.60
C ARG A 23 -18.07 8.29 8.81
N ILE A 24 -17.94 9.25 9.72
CA ILE A 24 -17.19 9.07 10.98
C ILE A 24 -17.90 8.16 12.00
N GLN A 25 -19.18 7.86 11.78
CA GLN A 25 -20.00 7.02 12.66
C GLN A 25 -19.92 5.53 12.32
N ASP A 26 -19.26 5.17 11.23
CA ASP A 26 -19.08 3.80 10.79
C ASP A 26 -17.67 3.55 10.21
N TRP A 27 -17.41 2.30 9.82
CA TRP A 27 -16.14 1.86 9.24
C TRP A 27 -16.21 1.62 7.73
N ARG A 28 -17.33 1.95 7.07
CA ARG A 28 -17.54 1.71 5.64
C ARG A 28 -16.66 2.63 4.78
N GLU A 29 -16.37 2.19 3.55
CA GLU A 29 -15.62 3.00 2.57
C GLU A 29 -16.19 4.42 2.43
N VAL A 30 -15.28 5.38 2.28
CA VAL A 30 -15.59 6.81 2.29
C VAL A 30 -16.28 7.27 1.02
N TYR A 31 -15.95 6.65 -0.13
CA TYR A 31 -16.42 7.10 -1.44
C TYR A 31 -17.74 6.47 -1.82
N GLU A 32 -18.61 7.27 -2.48
CA GLU A 32 -19.83 6.78 -3.09
C GLU A 32 -19.54 6.20 -4.48
N PRO A 33 -20.15 5.07 -4.87
CA PRO A 33 -19.97 4.50 -6.19
C PRO A 33 -20.58 5.40 -7.27
N GLN A 34 -19.85 5.62 -8.35
CA GLN A 34 -20.35 6.35 -9.53
C GLN A 34 -21.06 5.42 -10.51
N SER A 35 -22.00 5.99 -11.32
CA SER A 35 -22.65 5.25 -12.39
C SER A 35 -21.68 4.90 -13.52
N PHE A 36 -21.99 3.85 -14.29
CA PHE A 36 -21.19 3.48 -15.45
C PHE A 36 -21.20 4.57 -16.54
N GLU A 37 -22.32 5.25 -16.76
CA GLU A 37 -22.41 6.37 -17.70
C GLU A 37 -21.44 7.51 -17.33
N HIS A 38 -21.36 7.84 -16.03
CA HIS A 38 -20.39 8.81 -15.54
C HIS A 38 -18.95 8.34 -15.82
N LEU A 39 -18.66 7.05 -15.54
CA LEU A 39 -17.37 6.44 -15.82
C LEU A 39 -16.99 6.55 -17.31
N GLN A 40 -17.92 6.26 -18.23
CA GLN A 40 -17.70 6.38 -19.66
C GLN A 40 -17.30 7.81 -20.05
N LYS A 41 -17.99 8.82 -19.53
CA LYS A 41 -17.64 10.23 -19.76
C LYS A 41 -16.23 10.56 -19.27
N GLN A 42 -15.83 10.08 -18.08
CA GLN A 42 -14.51 10.30 -17.53
C GLN A 42 -13.43 9.54 -18.32
N ALA A 43 -13.67 8.30 -18.71
CA ALA A 43 -12.78 7.53 -19.59
C ALA A 43 -12.58 8.21 -20.94
N GLY A 44 -13.64 8.83 -21.49
CA GLY A 44 -13.61 9.61 -22.73
C GLY A 44 -12.64 10.78 -22.71
N ARG A 45 -12.19 11.24 -21.54
CA ARG A 45 -11.16 12.30 -21.42
C ARG A 45 -9.75 11.85 -21.82
N CYS A 46 -9.52 10.57 -22.08
CA CYS A 46 -8.24 10.06 -22.50
C CYS A 46 -7.91 10.48 -23.94
N MET A 47 -6.76 11.13 -24.13
CA MET A 47 -6.29 11.59 -25.45
C MET A 47 -5.73 10.47 -26.33
N ASP A 48 -5.55 9.27 -25.79
CA ASP A 48 -4.89 8.15 -26.49
C ASP A 48 -3.52 8.57 -27.05
N CYS A 49 -2.63 9.00 -26.17
CA CYS A 49 -1.33 9.54 -26.55
C CYS A 49 -0.45 8.49 -27.23
N GLY A 50 0.18 8.80 -28.37
CA GLY A 50 1.13 7.92 -29.06
C GLY A 50 2.36 7.58 -28.21
N ILE A 51 2.70 8.43 -27.22
CA ILE A 51 3.68 8.17 -26.16
C ILE A 51 2.95 8.36 -24.82
N PRO A 52 2.39 7.29 -24.24
CA PRO A 52 1.56 7.39 -23.05
C PRO A 52 2.43 7.45 -21.77
N PHE A 53 2.79 8.64 -21.32
CA PHE A 53 3.57 8.83 -20.10
C PHE A 53 2.91 8.23 -18.85
N CYS A 54 1.59 8.03 -18.85
CA CYS A 54 0.88 7.32 -17.81
C CYS A 54 1.35 5.86 -17.65
N HIS A 55 1.82 5.20 -18.73
CA HIS A 55 2.47 3.87 -18.65
C HIS A 55 3.80 3.96 -17.89
N SER A 56 4.63 4.96 -18.21
CA SER A 56 5.93 5.18 -17.55
C SER A 56 5.75 5.61 -16.08
N GLY A 57 4.64 6.26 -15.75
CA GLY A 57 4.28 6.62 -14.38
C GLY A 57 3.82 5.42 -13.53
N CYS A 58 3.48 4.29 -14.17
CA CYS A 58 3.00 3.10 -13.50
C CYS A 58 3.99 1.94 -13.64
N PRO A 59 4.55 1.39 -12.54
CA PRO A 59 5.52 0.27 -12.63
C PRO A 59 4.90 -1.02 -13.18
N LEU A 60 3.58 -1.15 -13.19
CA LEU A 60 2.88 -2.26 -13.81
C LEU A 60 2.84 -2.17 -15.34
N GLY A 61 3.14 -0.99 -15.92
CA GLY A 61 3.02 -0.76 -17.35
C GLY A 61 1.58 -0.87 -17.83
N ASN A 62 0.62 -0.39 -17.02
CA ASN A 62 -0.80 -0.50 -17.31
C ASN A 62 -1.18 0.10 -18.66
N LEU A 63 -1.96 -0.65 -19.46
CA LEU A 63 -2.44 -0.28 -20.81
C LEU A 63 -3.59 0.74 -20.72
N ILE A 64 -3.31 1.91 -20.14
CA ILE A 64 -4.30 2.90 -19.71
C ILE A 64 -5.11 3.48 -20.88
N PRO A 65 -4.53 3.88 -22.02
CA PRO A 65 -5.32 4.37 -23.16
C PRO A 65 -6.29 3.33 -23.69
N GLU A 66 -5.87 2.06 -23.80
CA GLU A 66 -6.68 0.97 -24.34
C GLU A 66 -7.94 0.71 -23.50
N TRP A 67 -7.77 0.57 -22.18
CA TRP A 67 -8.93 0.32 -21.32
C TRP A 67 -9.86 1.54 -21.19
N ASN A 68 -9.30 2.78 -21.24
CA ASN A 68 -10.15 3.98 -21.30
C ASN A 68 -11.01 4.02 -22.57
N ASP A 69 -10.41 3.67 -23.73
CA ASP A 69 -11.13 3.59 -25.00
C ASP A 69 -12.25 2.52 -24.97
N LEU A 70 -11.95 1.35 -24.43
CA LEU A 70 -12.90 0.24 -24.31
C LEU A 70 -14.07 0.61 -23.38
N ILE A 71 -13.78 1.21 -22.22
CA ILE A 71 -14.83 1.68 -21.30
C ILE A 71 -15.69 2.77 -21.96
N TRP A 72 -15.08 3.73 -22.64
CA TRP A 72 -15.83 4.77 -23.34
C TRP A 72 -16.76 4.19 -24.40
N ARG A 73 -16.34 3.15 -25.11
CA ARG A 73 -17.19 2.43 -26.10
C ARG A 73 -18.19 1.48 -25.45
N GLY A 74 -18.11 1.19 -24.17
CA GLY A 74 -18.96 0.26 -23.46
C GLY A 74 -18.56 -1.23 -23.58
N ASP A 75 -17.36 -1.51 -24.11
CA ASP A 75 -16.82 -2.88 -24.17
C ASP A 75 -16.16 -3.25 -22.83
N LYS A 76 -16.98 -3.65 -21.87
CA LYS A 76 -16.56 -3.95 -20.49
C LYS A 76 -15.70 -5.20 -20.41
N THR A 77 -16.05 -6.23 -21.18
CA THR A 77 -15.36 -7.52 -21.14
C THR A 77 -13.92 -7.39 -21.64
N GLU A 78 -13.70 -6.69 -22.76
CA GLU A 78 -12.33 -6.47 -23.23
C GLU A 78 -11.57 -5.47 -22.33
N ALA A 79 -12.25 -4.49 -21.74
CA ALA A 79 -11.63 -3.58 -20.79
C ALA A 79 -11.04 -4.29 -19.57
N ILE A 80 -11.81 -5.23 -18.97
CA ILE A 80 -11.29 -6.03 -17.84
C ILE A 80 -10.15 -6.97 -18.25
N ASN A 81 -10.18 -7.52 -19.44
CA ASN A 81 -9.08 -8.33 -19.98
C ASN A 81 -7.79 -7.50 -20.09
N ARG A 82 -7.88 -6.28 -20.65
CA ARG A 82 -6.75 -5.35 -20.77
C ARG A 82 -6.21 -4.92 -19.42
N LEU A 83 -7.10 -4.68 -18.47
CA LEU A 83 -6.74 -4.30 -17.11
C LEU A 83 -5.97 -5.43 -16.39
N HIS A 84 -6.49 -6.65 -16.43
CA HIS A 84 -5.86 -7.82 -15.84
C HIS A 84 -4.56 -8.26 -16.54
N ALA A 85 -4.33 -7.88 -17.79
CA ALA A 85 -3.09 -8.23 -18.51
C ALA A 85 -1.85 -7.69 -17.77
N THR A 86 -1.96 -6.53 -17.15
CA THR A 86 -0.85 -5.85 -16.46
C THR A 86 -1.01 -5.77 -14.95
N ASN A 87 -2.24 -5.80 -14.41
CA ASN A 87 -2.51 -5.67 -12.99
C ASN A 87 -3.32 -6.85 -12.45
N ASN A 88 -2.76 -7.56 -11.46
CA ASN A 88 -3.45 -8.66 -10.80
C ASN A 88 -4.64 -8.20 -9.94
N PHE A 89 -4.53 -7.01 -9.33
CA PHE A 89 -5.42 -6.55 -8.27
C PHE A 89 -5.87 -5.08 -8.46
N PRO A 90 -6.64 -4.79 -9.52
CA PRO A 90 -7.12 -3.43 -9.79
C PRO A 90 -7.99 -2.86 -8.67
N GLU A 91 -8.70 -3.71 -7.94
CA GLU A 91 -9.52 -3.32 -6.79
C GLU A 91 -8.68 -2.78 -5.62
N PHE A 92 -7.44 -3.25 -5.45
CA PHE A 92 -6.53 -2.75 -4.41
C PHE A 92 -5.84 -1.47 -4.89
N THR A 93 -5.30 -1.46 -6.10
CA THR A 93 -4.64 -0.28 -6.65
C THR A 93 -5.61 0.87 -6.86
N GLY A 94 -6.81 0.60 -7.34
CA GLY A 94 -7.86 1.58 -7.52
C GLY A 94 -8.33 2.25 -6.22
N ARG A 95 -8.14 1.63 -5.05
CA ARG A 95 -8.42 2.21 -3.74
C ARG A 95 -7.21 2.87 -3.11
N LEU A 96 -6.06 2.21 -3.14
CA LEU A 96 -4.93 2.52 -2.26
C LEU A 96 -3.76 3.21 -2.96
N CYS A 97 -3.65 3.11 -4.30
CA CYS A 97 -2.55 3.74 -5.03
C CYS A 97 -2.73 5.27 -5.08
N PRO A 98 -1.67 6.07 -4.86
CA PRO A 98 -1.72 7.52 -5.03
C PRO A 98 -1.79 7.95 -6.51
N ALA A 99 -1.87 7.01 -7.46
CA ALA A 99 -2.01 7.21 -8.90
C ALA A 99 -0.90 8.06 -9.55
N PRO A 100 0.37 7.64 -9.50
CA PRO A 100 1.44 8.34 -10.20
C PRO A 100 1.20 8.40 -11.72
N CYS A 101 0.41 7.48 -12.28
CA CYS A 101 -0.05 7.50 -13.66
C CYS A 101 -0.90 8.75 -13.99
N GLU A 102 -1.75 9.21 -13.07
CA GLU A 102 -2.51 10.46 -13.25
C GLU A 102 -1.58 11.68 -13.23
N THR A 103 -0.59 11.67 -12.35
CA THR A 103 0.43 12.72 -12.30
C THR A 103 1.24 12.80 -13.59
N ALA A 104 1.56 11.66 -14.20
CA ALA A 104 2.28 11.58 -15.48
C ALA A 104 1.38 11.70 -16.71
N CYS A 105 0.05 11.83 -16.54
CA CYS A 105 -0.87 12.01 -17.65
C CYS A 105 -0.53 13.28 -18.44
N VAL A 106 -0.48 13.19 -19.78
CA VAL A 106 -0.19 14.34 -20.66
C VAL A 106 -1.24 15.44 -20.52
N VAL A 107 -2.51 15.08 -20.29
CA VAL A 107 -3.59 16.05 -20.02
C VAL A 107 -3.28 16.91 -18.79
N ALA A 108 -2.56 16.34 -17.80
CA ALA A 108 -2.18 17.06 -16.59
C ALA A 108 -1.19 18.22 -16.77
N ILE A 109 -0.64 18.40 -17.97
CA ILE A 109 0.23 19.55 -18.28
C ILE A 109 -0.57 20.86 -18.28
N ASN A 110 -1.77 20.84 -18.86
CA ASN A 110 -2.57 22.04 -19.12
C ASN A 110 -3.97 22.00 -18.48
N ARG A 111 -4.43 20.84 -18.02
CA ARG A 111 -5.76 20.60 -17.45
C ARG A 111 -5.67 19.53 -16.35
N ASP A 112 -6.78 19.25 -15.70
CA ASP A 112 -6.85 18.13 -14.78
C ASP A 112 -6.65 16.81 -15.50
N ALA A 113 -5.84 15.91 -14.90
CA ALA A 113 -5.56 14.57 -15.42
C ALA A 113 -6.84 13.76 -15.69
N VAL A 114 -6.76 12.75 -16.53
CA VAL A 114 -7.79 11.70 -16.62
C VAL A 114 -7.93 11.00 -15.27
N THR A 115 -9.14 10.64 -14.86
CA THR A 115 -9.43 9.93 -13.61
C THR A 115 -9.08 8.43 -13.72
N ILE A 116 -7.83 8.13 -14.02
CA ILE A 116 -7.34 6.79 -14.36
C ILE A 116 -7.66 5.79 -13.24
N LYS A 117 -7.34 6.18 -12.01
CA LYS A 117 -7.57 5.35 -10.82
C LYS A 117 -9.05 4.98 -10.64
N GLN A 118 -9.96 5.90 -10.93
CA GLN A 118 -11.39 5.66 -10.77
C GLN A 118 -11.95 4.79 -11.91
N VAL A 119 -11.43 4.96 -13.13
CA VAL A 119 -11.77 4.06 -14.25
C VAL A 119 -11.32 2.64 -13.93
N GLU A 120 -10.09 2.47 -13.47
CA GLU A 120 -9.55 1.18 -13.00
C GLU A 120 -10.45 0.54 -11.93
N LEU A 121 -10.75 1.28 -10.85
CA LEU A 121 -11.54 0.79 -9.74
C LEU A 121 -12.95 0.38 -10.16
N ARG A 122 -13.66 1.26 -10.88
CA ARG A 122 -15.04 0.96 -11.24
C ARG A 122 -15.14 -0.18 -12.24
N THR A 123 -14.18 -0.30 -13.16
CA THR A 123 -14.12 -1.42 -14.11
C THR A 123 -14.02 -2.77 -13.40
N ILE A 124 -13.14 -2.88 -12.42
CA ILE A 124 -12.97 -4.16 -11.69
C ILE A 124 -14.16 -4.45 -10.78
N GLU A 125 -14.73 -3.44 -10.10
CA GLU A 125 -15.91 -3.64 -9.25
C GLU A 125 -17.07 -4.20 -10.07
N GLU A 126 -17.36 -3.58 -11.21
CA GLU A 126 -18.45 -4.01 -12.09
C GLU A 126 -18.19 -5.40 -12.65
N ALA A 127 -16.94 -5.74 -12.99
CA ALA A 127 -16.60 -7.07 -13.47
C ALA A 127 -16.80 -8.16 -12.40
N PHE A 128 -16.53 -7.85 -11.12
CA PHE A 128 -16.88 -8.76 -10.03
C PHE A 128 -18.39 -8.89 -9.83
N ASP A 129 -19.12 -7.78 -9.85
CA ASP A 129 -20.58 -7.76 -9.67
C ASP A 129 -21.29 -8.56 -10.77
N ASN A 130 -20.77 -8.50 -11.99
CA ASN A 130 -21.31 -9.23 -13.15
C ASN A 130 -20.78 -10.67 -13.27
N GLY A 131 -19.87 -11.12 -12.39
CA GLY A 131 -19.26 -12.45 -12.46
C GLY A 131 -18.31 -12.67 -13.64
N GLU A 132 -17.74 -11.60 -14.18
CA GLU A 132 -16.76 -11.66 -15.29
C GLU A 132 -15.36 -12.02 -14.80
N VAL A 133 -15.04 -11.74 -13.52
CA VAL A 133 -13.78 -12.15 -12.90
C VAL A 133 -13.83 -13.63 -12.55
N LYS A 134 -13.34 -14.46 -13.46
CA LYS A 134 -13.35 -15.92 -13.30
C LYS A 134 -11.99 -16.43 -12.82
N PRO A 135 -11.94 -17.54 -12.06
CA PRO A 135 -10.69 -18.24 -11.77
C PRO A 135 -10.04 -18.74 -13.06
N LEU A 136 -8.74 -18.54 -13.18
CA LEU A 136 -7.93 -19.01 -14.31
C LEU A 136 -7.01 -20.14 -13.83
N ALA A 137 -7.57 -21.36 -13.77
CA ALA A 137 -6.77 -22.53 -13.44
C ALA A 137 -5.78 -22.85 -14.59
N PRO A 138 -4.55 -23.30 -14.28
CA PRO A 138 -3.58 -23.66 -15.31
C PRO A 138 -4.00 -24.92 -16.09
N ASP A 139 -3.73 -24.93 -17.39
CA ASP A 139 -4.02 -26.10 -18.25
C ASP A 139 -3.09 -27.29 -17.95
N ARG A 140 -1.90 -27.03 -17.41
CA ARG A 140 -0.87 -28.04 -17.09
C ARG A 140 -0.23 -27.74 -15.76
N ILE A 141 0.08 -28.80 -15.02
CA ILE A 141 0.84 -28.73 -13.77
C ILE A 141 2.31 -29.01 -14.06
N SER A 142 3.21 -28.13 -13.62
CA SER A 142 4.66 -28.23 -13.85
C SER A 142 5.34 -29.33 -13.02
N GLY A 143 4.71 -29.78 -11.95
CA GLY A 143 5.32 -30.66 -10.94
C GLY A 143 6.25 -29.94 -9.97
N LYS A 144 6.46 -28.64 -10.12
CA LYS A 144 7.29 -27.81 -9.22
C LYS A 144 6.49 -27.23 -8.09
N THR A 145 7.14 -27.09 -6.94
CA THR A 145 6.54 -26.61 -5.68
C THR A 145 7.22 -25.32 -5.21
N ILE A 146 6.44 -24.33 -4.81
CA ILE A 146 6.95 -23.02 -4.41
C ILE A 146 6.32 -22.58 -3.08
N ALA A 147 7.16 -22.10 -2.17
CA ALA A 147 6.73 -21.39 -0.98
C ALA A 147 6.82 -19.88 -1.21
N VAL A 148 5.72 -19.17 -0.93
CA VAL A 148 5.70 -17.69 -0.85
C VAL A 148 5.53 -17.32 0.63
N ILE A 149 6.48 -16.57 1.17
CA ILE A 149 6.48 -16.17 2.57
C ILE A 149 6.05 -14.72 2.69
N GLY A 150 4.87 -14.52 3.26
CA GLY A 150 4.16 -13.24 3.33
C GLY A 150 3.05 -13.14 2.29
N SER A 151 1.88 -12.70 2.75
CA SER A 151 0.64 -12.59 1.96
C SER A 151 0.24 -11.15 1.63
N GLY A 152 1.19 -10.20 1.71
CA GLY A 152 0.99 -8.84 1.22
C GLY A 152 0.88 -8.77 -0.32
N PRO A 153 0.69 -7.58 -0.90
CA PRO A 153 0.48 -7.41 -2.34
C PRO A 153 1.53 -8.08 -3.24
N ALA A 154 2.81 -8.04 -2.83
CA ALA A 154 3.90 -8.68 -3.57
C ALA A 154 3.78 -10.21 -3.56
N GLY A 155 3.53 -10.79 -2.38
CA GLY A 155 3.37 -12.23 -2.22
C GLY A 155 2.13 -12.76 -2.94
N LEU A 156 1.00 -12.04 -2.86
CA LEU A 156 -0.22 -12.41 -3.58
C LEU A 156 -0.02 -12.35 -5.11
N ALA A 157 0.68 -11.31 -5.63
CA ALA A 157 0.95 -11.19 -7.05
C ALA A 157 1.88 -12.31 -7.54
N ALA A 158 2.95 -12.60 -6.81
CA ALA A 158 3.85 -13.70 -7.11
C ALA A 158 3.10 -15.05 -7.09
N ALA A 159 2.32 -15.30 -6.05
CA ALA A 159 1.57 -16.54 -5.90
C ALA A 159 0.56 -16.75 -7.04
N GLN A 160 -0.19 -15.72 -7.43
CA GLN A 160 -1.16 -15.83 -8.51
C GLN A 160 -0.48 -16.11 -9.85
N GLN A 161 0.60 -15.39 -10.18
CA GLN A 161 1.34 -15.61 -11.44
C GLN A 161 1.92 -17.02 -11.50
N LEU A 162 2.55 -17.49 -10.43
CA LEU A 162 3.14 -18.82 -10.36
C LEU A 162 2.08 -19.94 -10.38
N THR A 163 0.94 -19.74 -9.72
CA THR A 163 -0.18 -20.69 -9.77
C THR A 163 -0.71 -20.82 -11.20
N ARG A 164 -0.93 -19.69 -11.88
CA ARG A 164 -1.40 -19.66 -13.28
C ARG A 164 -0.38 -20.24 -14.27
N ALA A 165 0.92 -20.17 -13.96
CA ALA A 165 1.97 -20.84 -14.73
C ALA A 165 2.00 -22.36 -14.53
N GLY A 166 1.19 -22.91 -13.62
CA GLY A 166 1.06 -24.34 -13.39
C GLY A 166 1.90 -24.89 -12.24
N HIS A 167 2.47 -24.02 -11.41
CA HIS A 167 3.21 -24.46 -10.22
C HIS A 167 2.28 -24.73 -9.03
N THR A 168 2.70 -25.60 -8.14
CA THR A 168 2.03 -25.82 -6.86
C THR A 168 2.54 -24.79 -5.85
N VAL A 169 1.70 -23.81 -5.50
CA VAL A 169 2.10 -22.66 -4.67
C VAL A 169 1.43 -22.72 -3.30
N ALA A 170 2.22 -22.59 -2.23
CA ALA A 170 1.76 -22.37 -0.88
C ALA A 170 2.20 -20.99 -0.39
N VAL A 171 1.24 -20.18 0.09
CA VAL A 171 1.50 -18.87 0.70
C VAL A 171 1.39 -19.01 2.22
N TYR A 172 2.45 -18.64 2.92
CA TYR A 172 2.52 -18.64 4.38
C TYR A 172 2.38 -17.23 4.93
N GLU A 173 1.54 -17.07 5.94
CA GLU A 173 1.29 -15.80 6.62
C GLU A 173 1.35 -15.99 8.14
N ARG A 174 2.12 -15.17 8.83
CA ARG A 174 2.22 -15.23 10.31
C ARG A 174 0.95 -14.78 11.02
N ALA A 175 0.22 -13.82 10.43
CA ALA A 175 -1.05 -13.38 10.97
C ALA A 175 -2.13 -14.46 10.85
N ASP A 176 -3.15 -14.35 11.68
CA ASP A 176 -4.31 -15.25 11.69
C ASP A 176 -5.16 -15.21 10.39
N LYS A 177 -4.97 -14.18 9.55
CA LYS A 177 -5.63 -14.05 8.25
C LYS A 177 -4.68 -13.55 7.15
N ILE A 178 -4.96 -13.99 5.93
CA ILE A 178 -4.22 -13.62 4.71
C ILE A 178 -4.46 -12.17 4.34
N GLY A 179 -3.41 -11.49 3.83
CA GLY A 179 -3.51 -10.17 3.21
C GLY A 179 -2.42 -9.18 3.63
N GLY A 180 -1.60 -9.49 4.64
CA GLY A 180 -0.58 -8.59 5.16
C GLY A 180 -1.16 -7.22 5.54
N LEU A 181 -0.57 -6.12 5.07
CA LEU A 181 -1.08 -4.77 5.35
C LEU A 181 -2.47 -4.51 4.78
N LEU A 182 -2.89 -5.19 3.71
CA LEU A 182 -4.27 -5.08 3.18
C LEU A 182 -5.30 -5.54 4.21
N ARG A 183 -4.94 -6.53 5.05
CA ARG A 183 -5.84 -7.08 6.07
C ARG A 183 -5.90 -6.20 7.31
N TYR A 184 -4.75 -5.91 7.90
CA TYR A 184 -4.69 -5.31 9.22
C TYR A 184 -3.97 -3.95 9.28
N GLY A 185 -3.26 -3.53 8.21
CA GLY A 185 -2.62 -2.22 8.14
C GLY A 185 -3.55 -1.13 7.62
N ILE A 186 -4.28 -1.43 6.55
CA ILE A 186 -5.20 -0.49 5.90
C ILE A 186 -6.55 -0.51 6.62
N PRO A 187 -7.08 0.63 7.08
CA PRO A 187 -8.38 0.68 7.73
C PRO A 187 -9.54 0.28 6.82
N GLU A 188 -10.61 -0.25 7.41
CA GLU A 188 -11.83 -0.68 6.73
C GLU A 188 -12.46 0.46 5.91
N PHE A 189 -12.45 1.69 6.42
CA PHE A 189 -12.99 2.86 5.71
C PHE A 189 -12.18 3.31 4.47
N LYS A 190 -10.98 2.75 4.25
CA LYS A 190 -10.21 2.92 3.00
C LYS A 190 -10.38 1.74 2.05
N MET A 191 -10.55 0.54 2.57
CA MET A 191 -10.78 -0.69 1.81
C MET A 191 -11.48 -1.72 2.69
N GLU A 192 -12.74 -1.99 2.41
CA GLU A 192 -13.51 -3.04 3.10
C GLU A 192 -12.92 -4.44 2.80
N LYS A 193 -12.81 -5.28 3.83
CA LYS A 193 -12.05 -6.54 3.72
C LYS A 193 -12.74 -7.61 2.89
N HIS A 194 -14.05 -7.50 2.66
CA HIS A 194 -14.73 -8.37 1.71
C HIS A 194 -14.16 -8.28 0.28
N ILE A 195 -13.59 -7.13 -0.08
CA ILE A 195 -12.86 -6.92 -1.36
C ILE A 195 -11.63 -7.84 -1.44
N LEU A 196 -10.87 -7.92 -0.35
CA LEU A 196 -9.74 -8.84 -0.25
C LEU A 196 -10.22 -10.29 -0.26
N ASP A 197 -11.25 -10.61 0.52
CA ASP A 197 -11.75 -11.98 0.67
C ASP A 197 -12.26 -12.57 -0.65
N ARG A 198 -13.00 -11.80 -1.48
CA ARG A 198 -13.45 -12.26 -2.80
C ARG A 198 -12.27 -12.57 -3.74
N ARG A 199 -11.18 -11.79 -3.67
CA ARG A 199 -9.96 -12.03 -4.46
C ARG A 199 -9.22 -13.27 -3.98
N LEU A 200 -9.08 -13.46 -2.67
CA LEU A 200 -8.48 -14.67 -2.11
C LEU A 200 -9.27 -15.92 -2.51
N ALA A 201 -10.59 -15.88 -2.42
CA ALA A 201 -11.46 -16.98 -2.85
C ALA A 201 -11.31 -17.30 -4.35
N GLN A 202 -11.08 -16.29 -5.20
CA GLN A 202 -10.79 -16.50 -6.62
C GLN A 202 -9.43 -17.19 -6.80
N MET A 203 -8.38 -16.75 -6.09
CA MET A 203 -7.04 -17.33 -6.16
C MET A 203 -7.01 -18.77 -5.62
N GLU A 204 -7.78 -19.09 -4.58
CA GLU A 204 -7.94 -20.47 -4.10
C GLU A 204 -8.54 -21.38 -5.16
N LYS A 205 -9.54 -20.91 -5.89
CA LYS A 205 -10.15 -21.63 -7.00
C LYS A 205 -9.19 -21.80 -8.20
N GLU A 206 -8.18 -20.95 -8.34
CA GLU A 206 -7.09 -21.10 -9.31
C GLU A 206 -6.07 -22.18 -8.89
N GLY A 207 -5.99 -22.49 -7.58
CA GLY A 207 -5.12 -23.51 -7.02
C GLY A 207 -4.09 -23.02 -6.00
N THR A 208 -4.04 -21.71 -5.71
CA THR A 208 -3.18 -21.14 -4.65
C THR A 208 -3.60 -21.68 -3.29
N ARG A 209 -2.65 -22.13 -2.48
CA ARG A 209 -2.89 -22.68 -1.15
C ARG A 209 -2.45 -21.71 -0.08
N PHE A 210 -3.39 -21.15 0.68
CA PHE A 210 -3.11 -20.24 1.79
C PHE A 210 -2.91 -20.97 3.11
N ARG A 211 -1.96 -20.51 3.94
CA ARG A 211 -1.59 -21.02 5.25
C ARG A 211 -1.39 -19.83 6.19
N ALA A 212 -2.47 -19.37 6.81
CA ALA A 212 -2.44 -18.33 7.83
C ALA A 212 -2.11 -18.92 9.21
N GLY A 213 -1.62 -18.09 10.12
CA GLY A 213 -1.22 -18.47 11.48
C GLY A 213 0.07 -19.29 11.51
N VAL A 214 0.94 -19.18 10.49
CA VAL A 214 2.20 -19.92 10.43
C VAL A 214 3.36 -18.92 10.40
N ASP A 215 4.07 -18.81 11.50
CA ASP A 215 5.28 -18.00 11.60
C ASP A 215 6.50 -18.81 11.12
N VAL A 216 6.91 -18.50 9.88
CA VAL A 216 8.05 -19.17 9.26
C VAL A 216 9.35 -18.64 9.87
N GLY A 217 10.19 -19.57 10.32
CA GLY A 217 11.39 -19.31 11.12
C GLY A 217 11.23 -19.85 12.54
N THR A 218 10.01 -20.01 13.02
CA THR A 218 9.69 -20.59 14.34
C THR A 218 9.00 -21.97 14.20
N GLU A 219 7.78 -22.02 13.68
CA GLU A 219 7.01 -23.27 13.55
C GLU A 219 7.44 -24.09 12.33
N LEU A 220 7.83 -23.41 11.24
CA LEU A 220 8.34 -24.00 10.01
C LEU A 220 9.72 -23.39 9.72
N THR A 221 10.78 -24.18 9.81
CA THR A 221 12.13 -23.69 9.68
C THR A 221 12.53 -23.41 8.21
N GLY A 222 13.54 -22.56 8.01
CA GLY A 222 14.14 -22.35 6.68
C GLY A 222 14.68 -23.65 6.06
N GLY A 223 15.23 -24.54 6.89
CA GLY A 223 15.68 -25.88 6.45
C GLY A 223 14.54 -26.80 5.99
N ASP A 224 13.37 -26.71 6.61
CA ASP A 224 12.18 -27.47 6.20
C ASP A 224 11.63 -26.94 4.88
N LEU A 225 11.65 -25.63 4.68
CA LEU A 225 11.26 -25.03 3.40
C LEU A 225 12.15 -25.49 2.26
N ARG A 226 13.48 -25.45 2.43
CA ARG A 226 14.45 -25.90 1.41
C ARG A 226 14.29 -27.38 1.05
N LYS A 227 13.86 -28.22 1.97
CA LYS A 227 13.61 -29.66 1.70
C LYS A 227 12.30 -29.89 0.97
N LYS A 228 11.31 -29.04 1.18
CA LYS A 228 9.92 -29.23 0.75
C LYS A 228 9.59 -28.53 -0.57
N TYR A 229 10.29 -27.45 -0.89
CA TYR A 229 9.98 -26.59 -2.02
C TYR A 229 11.16 -26.47 -2.97
N ASP A 230 10.86 -26.42 -4.27
CA ASP A 230 11.87 -26.23 -5.32
C ASP A 230 12.35 -24.77 -5.40
N ALA A 231 11.53 -23.82 -4.97
CA ALA A 231 11.90 -22.41 -4.84
C ALA A 231 11.14 -21.72 -3.69
N ILE A 232 11.70 -20.63 -3.18
CA ILE A 232 11.13 -19.81 -2.09
C ILE A 232 11.08 -18.36 -2.54
N VAL A 233 9.95 -17.68 -2.33
CA VAL A 233 9.80 -16.24 -2.55
C VAL A 233 9.59 -15.54 -1.21
N LEU A 234 10.51 -14.66 -0.81
CA LEU A 234 10.40 -13.84 0.38
C LEU A 234 9.65 -12.54 0.03
N ALA A 235 8.42 -12.41 0.52
CA ALA A 235 7.56 -11.25 0.35
C ALA A 235 7.07 -10.71 1.71
N VAL A 236 7.98 -10.73 2.69
CA VAL A 236 7.71 -10.42 4.11
C VAL A 236 7.50 -8.93 4.40
N GLY A 237 7.63 -8.07 3.39
CA GLY A 237 7.45 -6.63 3.51
C GLY A 237 8.58 -5.93 4.27
N ALA A 238 8.34 -4.66 4.65
CA ALA A 238 9.20 -3.87 5.51
C ALA A 238 8.41 -3.56 6.79
N THR A 239 8.59 -4.38 7.82
CA THR A 239 7.83 -4.32 9.08
C THR A 239 8.66 -3.85 10.26
N LYS A 240 9.98 -3.68 10.08
CA LYS A 240 10.84 -3.04 11.08
C LYS A 240 10.59 -1.54 11.08
N TRP A 241 9.85 -1.06 12.05
CA TRP A 241 9.51 0.35 12.20
C TRP A 241 10.70 1.22 12.61
N ARG A 242 10.61 2.51 12.30
CA ARG A 242 11.46 3.55 12.89
C ARG A 242 10.94 3.88 14.27
N ASP A 243 11.82 3.97 15.23
CA ASP A 243 11.46 4.38 16.58
C ASP A 243 12.00 5.79 16.90
N LEU A 244 11.46 6.40 17.96
CA LEU A 244 11.87 7.70 18.45
C LEU A 244 12.45 7.54 19.86
N SER A 245 13.76 7.43 19.94
CA SER A 245 14.50 7.20 21.19
C SER A 245 14.71 8.51 21.96
N ILE A 246 13.64 9.04 22.54
CA ILE A 246 13.64 10.25 23.39
C ILE A 246 13.16 9.90 24.80
N PRO A 247 13.39 10.76 25.81
CA PRO A 247 12.91 10.53 27.17
C PRO A 247 11.40 10.25 27.22
N GLY A 248 11.02 9.27 28.03
CA GLY A 248 9.62 8.87 28.23
C GLY A 248 9.05 7.92 27.19
N ARG A 249 9.87 7.40 26.25
CA ARG A 249 9.43 6.43 25.23
C ARG A 249 8.76 5.18 25.83
N GLU A 250 9.13 4.85 27.06
CA GLU A 250 8.65 3.69 27.81
C GLU A 250 7.27 3.89 28.47
N PHE A 251 6.70 5.09 28.46
CA PHE A 251 5.40 5.32 29.09
C PHE A 251 4.28 4.57 28.40
N LYS A 252 3.34 4.08 29.18
CA LYS A 252 2.08 3.49 28.68
C LYS A 252 1.30 4.58 27.93
N GLY A 253 0.89 4.28 26.72
CA GLY A 253 0.24 5.24 25.81
C GLY A 253 1.11 5.58 24.60
N VAL A 254 2.41 5.27 24.57
CA VAL A 254 3.28 5.49 23.41
C VAL A 254 3.43 4.19 22.63
N TYR A 255 2.77 4.12 21.47
CA TYR A 255 2.70 2.93 20.62
C TYR A 255 3.21 3.19 19.20
N GLN A 256 3.67 2.16 18.52
CA GLN A 256 3.83 2.19 17.07
C GLN A 256 2.45 2.15 16.37
N ALA A 257 2.33 2.81 15.23
CA ALA A 257 1.09 2.79 14.44
C ALA A 257 0.61 1.35 14.16
N MET A 258 1.55 0.44 13.88
CA MET A 258 1.24 -0.97 13.60
C MET A 258 0.92 -1.82 14.83
N GLU A 259 1.00 -1.27 16.03
CA GLU A 259 0.39 -1.87 17.22
C GLU A 259 -1.09 -1.47 17.34
N PHE A 260 -1.45 -0.27 16.89
CA PHE A 260 -2.81 0.28 17.00
C PHE A 260 -3.74 -0.16 15.85
N LEU A 261 -3.29 -0.02 14.60
CA LEU A 261 -4.12 -0.24 13.41
C LEU A 261 -4.69 -1.67 13.30
N PRO A 262 -3.94 -2.76 13.60
CA PRO A 262 -4.50 -4.10 13.57
C PRO A 262 -5.66 -4.29 14.53
N TRP A 263 -5.59 -3.75 15.73
CA TRP A 263 -6.67 -3.81 16.70
C TRP A 263 -7.88 -2.99 16.28
N GLY A 264 -7.64 -1.80 15.70
CA GLY A 264 -8.70 -0.99 15.09
C GLY A 264 -9.44 -1.74 13.97
N ASN A 265 -8.71 -2.45 13.10
CA ASN A 265 -9.30 -3.28 12.06
C ASN A 265 -10.08 -4.48 12.61
N LYS A 266 -9.53 -5.18 13.61
CA LYS A 266 -10.26 -6.30 14.26
C LYS A 266 -11.57 -5.84 14.92
N GLN A 267 -11.57 -4.64 15.52
CA GLN A 267 -12.78 -4.02 16.05
C GLN A 267 -13.77 -3.65 14.94
N ALA A 268 -13.30 -3.02 13.86
CA ALA A 268 -14.14 -2.66 12.73
C ALA A 268 -14.80 -3.87 12.04
N LEU A 269 -14.11 -5.01 12.02
CA LEU A 269 -14.60 -6.29 11.49
C LEU A 269 -15.51 -7.06 12.46
N GLY A 270 -15.69 -6.56 13.69
CA GLY A 270 -16.47 -7.27 14.73
C GLY A 270 -15.80 -8.53 15.27
N GLU A 271 -14.49 -8.72 15.05
CA GLU A 271 -13.72 -9.84 15.59
C GLU A 271 -13.48 -9.68 17.09
N ILE A 272 -13.45 -8.44 17.56
CA ILE A 272 -13.40 -8.06 18.96
C ILE A 272 -14.41 -6.94 19.22
N GLU A 273 -14.97 -6.88 20.40
CA GLU A 273 -15.94 -5.85 20.79
C GLU A 273 -15.26 -4.49 21.01
N VAL A 274 -14.15 -4.49 21.73
CA VAL A 274 -13.37 -3.28 22.07
C VAL A 274 -11.89 -3.52 21.82
N SER A 275 -11.23 -2.58 21.15
CA SER A 275 -9.79 -2.63 20.93
C SER A 275 -9.03 -2.56 22.26
N PRO A 276 -7.96 -3.39 22.46
CA PRO A 276 -7.06 -3.25 23.61
C PRO A 276 -6.39 -1.86 23.68
N ILE A 277 -6.18 -1.21 22.53
CA ILE A 277 -5.74 0.19 22.44
C ILE A 277 -6.97 1.01 22.06
N ASN A 278 -7.71 1.49 23.05
CA ASN A 278 -8.95 2.23 22.88
C ASN A 278 -8.74 3.71 23.25
N VAL A 279 -8.97 4.60 22.31
CA VAL A 279 -8.77 6.04 22.45
C VAL A 279 -10.05 6.83 22.70
N ALA A 280 -11.18 6.19 22.96
CA ALA A 280 -12.45 6.85 23.22
C ALA A 280 -12.34 7.84 24.38
N GLY A 281 -12.70 9.12 24.13
CA GLY A 281 -12.63 10.20 25.11
C GLY A 281 -11.20 10.65 25.49
N LYS A 282 -10.17 10.25 24.74
CA LYS A 282 -8.75 10.49 25.01
C LYS A 282 -8.14 11.53 24.06
N HIS A 283 -7.05 12.14 24.50
CA HIS A 283 -6.22 13.04 23.69
C HIS A 283 -5.16 12.22 22.95
N VAL A 284 -5.19 12.26 21.62
CA VAL A 284 -4.31 11.49 20.75
C VAL A 284 -3.35 12.40 20.01
N VAL A 285 -2.08 12.04 19.98
CA VAL A 285 -1.09 12.69 19.12
C VAL A 285 -0.51 11.66 18.15
N ILE A 286 -0.39 12.04 16.87
CA ILE A 286 0.16 11.19 15.82
C ILE A 286 1.43 11.83 15.30
N LEU A 287 2.55 11.11 15.37
CA LEU A 287 3.84 11.57 14.85
C LEU A 287 4.07 11.00 13.46
N GLY A 288 4.03 11.87 12.44
CA GLY A 288 4.19 11.56 11.03
C GLY A 288 2.99 11.96 10.18
N GLY A 289 3.25 12.68 9.08
CA GLY A 289 2.24 13.25 8.17
C GLY A 289 1.85 12.36 6.99
N GLY A 290 2.39 11.12 6.89
CA GLY A 290 2.14 10.20 5.79
C GLY A 290 0.80 9.43 5.88
N ASP A 291 0.61 8.49 4.94
CA ASP A 291 -0.62 7.68 4.86
C ASP A 291 -0.91 6.88 6.13
N THR A 292 0.13 6.31 6.76
CA THR A 292 0.00 5.59 8.04
C THR A 292 -0.51 6.51 9.16
N GLY A 293 -0.02 7.76 9.18
CA GLY A 293 -0.52 8.78 10.13
C GLY A 293 -2.00 9.12 9.87
N ALA A 294 -2.40 9.26 8.60
CA ALA A 294 -3.80 9.48 8.23
C ALA A 294 -4.69 8.27 8.58
N ASP A 295 -4.16 7.04 8.55
CA ASP A 295 -4.86 5.83 8.96
C ASP A 295 -5.10 5.80 10.47
N CYS A 296 -4.09 6.15 11.26
CA CYS A 296 -4.24 6.30 12.71
C CYS A 296 -5.24 7.41 13.07
N LEU A 297 -5.21 8.52 12.33
CA LEU A 297 -6.12 9.65 12.52
C LEU A 297 -7.58 9.23 12.30
N GLY A 298 -7.92 8.65 11.14
CA GLY A 298 -9.27 8.21 10.84
C GLY A 298 -9.76 7.08 11.76
N THR A 299 -8.86 6.19 12.20
CA THR A 299 -9.18 5.14 13.18
C THR A 299 -9.49 5.75 14.55
N SER A 300 -8.69 6.73 15.00
CA SER A 300 -8.91 7.42 16.29
C SER A 300 -10.22 8.21 16.31
N ILE A 301 -10.61 8.84 15.20
CA ILE A 301 -11.91 9.51 15.06
C ILE A 301 -13.05 8.53 15.29
N ARG A 302 -13.01 7.38 14.61
CA ARG A 302 -14.06 6.34 14.68
C ARG A 302 -14.13 5.63 16.02
N GLN A 303 -13.02 5.60 16.76
CA GLN A 303 -13.03 5.19 18.18
C GLN A 303 -13.54 6.25 19.13
N GLY A 304 -13.77 7.51 18.68
CA GLY A 304 -14.32 8.58 19.51
C GLY A 304 -13.29 9.31 20.37
N ALA A 305 -12.09 9.53 19.88
CA ALA A 305 -11.08 10.35 20.55
C ALA A 305 -11.60 11.77 20.85
N ALA A 306 -11.26 12.32 22.01
CA ALA A 306 -11.67 13.66 22.42
C ALA A 306 -10.96 14.76 21.61
N SER A 307 -9.69 14.55 21.30
CA SER A 307 -8.94 15.39 20.37
C SER A 307 -7.84 14.60 19.68
N ILE A 308 -7.49 15.01 18.47
CA ILE A 308 -6.40 14.40 17.72
C ILE A 308 -5.53 15.54 17.16
N THR A 309 -4.21 15.41 17.34
CA THR A 309 -3.22 16.32 16.76
C THR A 309 -2.22 15.52 15.97
N GLN A 310 -2.02 15.82 14.70
CA GLN A 310 -1.00 15.19 13.87
C GLN A 310 0.20 16.13 13.70
N LEU A 311 1.39 15.61 13.94
CA LEU A 311 2.65 16.36 13.87
C LEU A 311 3.50 15.88 12.71
N GLU A 312 4.06 16.84 11.96
CA GLU A 312 4.98 16.58 10.87
C GLU A 312 6.25 17.43 11.06
N ILE A 313 7.41 16.78 11.00
CA ILE A 313 8.70 17.47 11.15
C ILE A 313 9.04 18.30 9.90
N MET A 314 8.58 17.85 8.73
CA MET A 314 8.77 18.58 7.49
C MET A 314 7.91 19.85 7.45
N PRO A 315 8.34 20.90 6.74
CA PRO A 315 7.50 22.06 6.47
C PRO A 315 6.28 21.65 5.63
N ARG A 316 5.19 22.43 5.78
CA ARG A 316 4.00 22.23 4.96
C ARG A 316 4.36 22.34 3.48
N PRO A 317 4.08 21.30 2.65
CA PRO A 317 4.32 21.37 1.22
C PRO A 317 3.52 22.51 0.55
N SER A 318 3.99 22.95 -0.61
CA SER A 318 3.25 23.90 -1.46
C SER A 318 1.92 23.28 -1.93
N ASP A 319 0.92 24.12 -2.17
CA ASP A 319 -0.33 23.71 -2.79
C ASP A 319 -0.15 23.43 -4.30
N GLU A 320 0.87 24.01 -4.91
CA GLU A 320 1.19 23.86 -6.33
C GLU A 320 2.47 23.05 -6.54
N ARG A 321 2.60 22.47 -7.75
CA ARG A 321 3.79 21.75 -8.19
C ARG A 321 5.02 22.64 -8.13
N PRO A 322 6.06 22.30 -7.36
CA PRO A 322 7.29 23.10 -7.32
C PRO A 322 8.08 22.96 -8.63
N GLY A 323 8.76 24.04 -9.05
CA GLY A 323 9.57 24.04 -10.26
C GLY A 323 10.74 23.06 -10.26
N SER A 324 11.20 22.64 -9.06
CA SER A 324 12.22 21.59 -8.88
C SER A 324 11.70 20.18 -9.18
N GLN A 325 10.39 19.98 -9.29
CA GLN A 325 9.75 18.71 -9.57
C GLN A 325 8.84 18.80 -10.80
N PRO A 326 9.41 18.99 -11.99
CA PRO A 326 8.64 19.22 -13.21
C PRO A 326 7.84 17.99 -13.61
N TRP A 327 6.77 18.18 -14.39
CA TRP A 327 6.09 17.08 -15.06
C TRP A 327 7.11 16.27 -15.89
N PRO A 328 7.06 14.94 -15.94
CA PRO A 328 6.00 14.03 -15.43
C PRO A 328 6.25 13.47 -14.03
N THR A 329 7.18 14.02 -13.26
CA THR A 329 7.55 13.48 -11.95
C THR A 329 6.43 13.62 -10.92
N TYR A 330 6.42 12.78 -9.90
CA TYR A 330 5.42 12.82 -8.82
C TYR A 330 5.76 13.96 -7.84
N PRO A 331 4.96 15.02 -7.73
CA PRO A 331 5.32 16.20 -6.96
C PRO A 331 4.99 16.06 -5.47
N MET A 332 5.84 16.64 -4.64
CA MET A 332 5.59 16.86 -3.22
C MET A 332 4.71 18.11 -3.06
N ILE A 333 3.39 17.91 -3.08
CA ILE A 333 2.39 18.96 -2.87
C ILE A 333 1.54 18.65 -1.63
N TYR A 334 0.94 19.69 -1.07
CA TYR A 334 0.02 19.52 0.05
C TYR A 334 -1.22 18.73 -0.36
N ARG A 335 -1.50 17.66 0.38
CA ARG A 335 -2.65 16.78 0.11
C ARG A 335 -3.53 16.66 1.35
N VAL A 336 -4.82 16.63 1.10
CA VAL A 336 -5.85 16.40 2.12
C VAL A 336 -6.49 15.05 1.84
N SER A 337 -6.24 14.06 2.70
CA SER A 337 -6.93 12.77 2.63
C SER A 337 -8.33 12.88 3.25
N SER A 338 -9.16 11.84 3.06
CA SER A 338 -10.49 11.80 3.69
C SER A 338 -10.45 11.95 5.21
N ALA A 339 -9.45 11.34 5.86
CA ALA A 339 -9.28 11.47 7.30
C ALA A 339 -8.91 12.90 7.74
N HIS A 340 -8.12 13.62 6.94
CA HIS A 340 -7.79 15.02 7.21
C HIS A 340 -8.97 16.00 7.02
N GLU A 341 -9.97 15.64 6.25
CA GLU A 341 -11.22 16.41 6.18
C GLU A 341 -12.08 16.23 7.43
N GLU A 342 -11.90 15.11 8.12
CA GLU A 342 -12.65 14.78 9.34
C GLU A 342 -12.13 15.54 10.57
N THR A 343 -10.86 15.99 10.56
CA THR A 343 -10.26 16.90 11.55
C THR A 343 -9.07 17.62 10.95
N ASP A 344 -8.91 18.92 11.23
CA ASP A 344 -7.88 19.79 10.63
C ASP A 344 -6.81 20.24 11.64
N ASN A 345 -6.44 19.40 12.58
CA ASN A 345 -5.42 19.74 13.57
C ASN A 345 -4.05 19.15 13.22
N ARG A 346 -3.45 19.66 12.12
CA ARG A 346 -2.10 19.30 11.67
C ARG A 346 -1.10 20.41 11.95
N MET A 347 0.03 20.05 12.53
CA MET A 347 1.15 20.93 12.79
C MET A 347 2.36 20.50 11.99
N PHE A 348 2.97 21.42 11.27
CA PHE A 348 4.16 21.21 10.44
C PHE A 348 5.37 21.89 11.05
N SER A 349 6.57 21.49 10.66
CA SER A 349 7.84 22.00 11.18
C SER A 349 7.93 21.90 12.70
N VAL A 350 7.48 20.78 13.28
CA VAL A 350 7.54 20.52 14.72
C VAL A 350 8.19 19.16 15.00
N SER A 351 9.00 19.12 16.05
CA SER A 351 9.62 17.90 16.58
C SER A 351 9.15 17.63 17.99
N THR A 352 9.15 16.37 18.41
CA THR A 352 8.90 15.96 19.79
C THR A 352 10.23 15.81 20.51
N GLU A 353 10.40 16.47 21.66
CA GLU A 353 11.61 16.40 22.48
C GLU A 353 11.49 15.37 23.60
N GLU A 354 10.30 15.21 24.17
CA GLU A 354 10.08 14.38 25.35
C GLU A 354 8.63 13.94 25.46
N PHE A 355 8.41 12.73 25.92
CA PHE A 355 7.12 12.22 26.40
C PHE A 355 7.05 12.43 27.90
N LEU A 356 5.94 12.99 28.39
CA LEU A 356 5.76 13.35 29.80
C LEU A 356 4.74 12.41 30.45
N GLY A 357 5.19 11.71 31.50
CA GLY A 357 4.36 10.75 32.23
C GLY A 357 3.74 11.32 33.50
N ASP A 358 2.81 10.55 34.06
CA ASP A 358 2.32 10.70 35.43
C ASP A 358 3.11 9.82 36.43
N ALA A 359 2.73 9.84 37.69
CA ALA A 359 3.36 9.05 38.73
C ALA A 359 3.16 7.53 38.58
N ASP A 360 2.16 7.10 37.79
CA ASP A 360 1.82 5.70 37.54
C ASP A 360 2.46 5.17 36.23
N GLY A 361 3.26 5.99 35.57
CA GLY A 361 3.93 5.66 34.32
C GLY A 361 3.05 5.69 33.07
N ASN A 362 1.92 6.41 33.11
CA ASN A 362 1.10 6.65 31.95
C ASN A 362 1.49 7.98 31.29
N LEU A 363 1.37 8.05 29.97
CA LEU A 363 1.53 9.28 29.23
C LEU A 363 0.45 10.30 29.63
N ARG A 364 0.82 11.57 29.82
CA ARG A 364 -0.09 12.69 30.10
C ARG A 364 0.04 13.87 29.12
N ALA A 365 1.22 14.03 28.52
CA ALA A 365 1.52 15.12 27.60
C ALA A 365 2.78 14.79 26.78
N ILE A 366 3.01 15.55 25.72
CA ILE A 366 4.30 15.57 25.00
C ILE A 366 4.85 16.99 24.98
N ARG A 367 6.18 17.11 25.00
CA ARG A 367 6.87 18.39 24.76
C ARG A 367 7.28 18.46 23.31
N ILE A 368 6.83 19.50 22.62
CA ILE A 368 7.15 19.76 21.21
C ILE A 368 7.91 21.08 21.07
N VAL A 369 8.69 21.19 19.99
CA VAL A 369 9.43 22.39 19.63
C VAL A 369 9.30 22.64 18.12
N GLU A 370 9.23 23.90 17.71
CA GLU A 370 9.30 24.24 16.29
C GLU A 370 10.69 23.94 15.75
N THR A 371 10.77 23.50 14.48
CA THR A 371 12.03 23.17 13.83
C THR A 371 12.23 23.95 12.55
N LYS A 372 13.50 24.20 12.19
CA LYS A 372 13.92 24.67 10.89
C LYS A 372 14.82 23.64 10.23
N PHE A 373 14.65 23.45 8.92
CA PHE A 373 15.54 22.59 8.15
C PHE A 373 16.68 23.42 7.60
N GLU A 374 17.85 23.30 8.22
CA GLU A 374 19.07 24.01 7.84
C GLU A 374 20.24 23.02 7.74
N ASN A 375 21.09 23.20 6.74
CA ASN A 375 22.30 22.36 6.52
C ASN A 375 22.03 20.83 6.55
N GLY A 376 20.85 20.40 6.04
CA GLY A 376 20.50 18.98 5.98
C GLY A 376 20.00 18.38 7.31
N LYS A 377 19.75 19.21 8.32
CA LYS A 377 19.25 18.80 9.66
C LYS A 377 18.06 19.63 10.10
N PHE A 378 17.24 19.03 10.95
CA PHE A 378 16.18 19.74 11.65
C PHE A 378 16.76 20.29 12.95
N GLU A 379 16.79 21.62 13.10
CA GLU A 379 17.29 22.30 14.29
C GLU A 379 16.12 22.91 15.07
N PRO A 380 16.06 22.68 16.41
CA PRO A 380 15.02 23.28 17.26
C PRO A 380 15.13 24.81 17.26
N VAL A 381 13.97 25.49 17.22
CA VAL A 381 13.89 26.94 17.37
C VAL A 381 13.83 27.28 18.85
N PRO A 382 14.84 27.99 19.41
CA PRO A 382 14.84 28.32 20.85
C PRO A 382 13.62 29.11 21.28
N GLY A 383 13.06 28.76 22.45
CA GLY A 383 11.93 29.46 23.05
C GLY A 383 10.56 29.08 22.49
N THR A 384 10.46 28.11 21.58
CA THR A 384 9.17 27.65 21.03
C THR A 384 8.65 26.37 21.69
N ALA A 385 9.40 25.79 22.62
CA ALA A 385 9.00 24.59 23.33
C ALA A 385 7.66 24.77 24.06
N LYS A 386 6.75 23.85 23.89
CA LYS A 386 5.44 23.84 24.57
C LYS A 386 4.98 22.41 24.83
N GLU A 387 4.11 22.27 25.85
CA GLU A 387 3.48 20.99 26.15
C GLU A 387 2.09 20.93 25.50
N ILE A 388 1.74 19.78 24.93
CA ILE A 388 0.38 19.48 24.48
C ILE A 388 -0.12 18.22 25.18
N PRO A 389 -1.39 18.18 25.61
CA PRO A 389 -1.94 17.00 26.28
C PRO A 389 -1.98 15.80 25.35
N ALA A 390 -1.62 14.64 25.88
CA ALA A 390 -1.66 13.38 25.15
C ALA A 390 -1.83 12.22 26.13
N ASP A 391 -2.89 11.45 25.97
CA ASP A 391 -3.06 10.13 26.62
C ASP A 391 -2.45 9.03 25.76
N PHE A 392 -2.45 9.22 24.44
CA PHE A 392 -1.88 8.30 23.46
C PHE A 392 -1.01 9.03 22.43
N VAL A 393 0.11 8.40 22.08
CA VAL A 393 0.94 8.79 20.94
C VAL A 393 1.08 7.60 20.00
N PHE A 394 0.84 7.83 18.71
CA PHE A 394 1.10 6.85 17.66
C PHE A 394 2.27 7.27 16.79
N LEU A 395 3.32 6.44 16.77
CA LEU A 395 4.51 6.64 15.96
C LEU A 395 4.26 6.11 14.55
N ALA A 396 4.02 7.01 13.59
CA ALA A 396 3.81 6.72 12.18
C ALA A 396 5.02 7.17 11.33
N LEU A 397 6.23 6.82 11.80
CA LEU A 397 7.51 7.33 11.28
C LEU A 397 8.07 6.52 10.10
N GLY A 398 7.31 5.51 9.62
CA GLY A 398 7.72 4.62 8.53
C GLY A 398 8.63 3.46 8.99
N PHE A 399 9.19 2.77 8.00
CA PHE A 399 9.90 1.51 8.22
C PHE A 399 11.31 1.57 7.65
N THR A 400 12.20 0.69 8.14
CA THR A 400 13.60 0.62 7.71
C THR A 400 13.88 -0.58 6.80
N GLY A 401 13.04 -1.63 6.85
CA GLY A 401 13.22 -2.87 6.09
C GLY A 401 12.46 -4.04 6.74
N PRO A 402 12.74 -5.27 6.34
CA PRO A 402 12.18 -6.45 6.98
C PRO A 402 12.69 -6.59 8.42
N GLU A 403 11.89 -7.19 9.28
CA GLU A 403 12.36 -7.65 10.59
C GLU A 403 13.43 -8.71 10.38
N GLN A 404 14.49 -8.63 11.18
CA GLN A 404 15.57 -9.63 11.17
C GLN A 404 15.16 -10.82 12.06
N THR A 405 14.23 -11.62 11.55
CA THR A 405 13.74 -12.82 12.21
C THR A 405 14.66 -14.00 12.00
N ASP A 406 14.41 -15.09 12.72
CA ASP A 406 15.15 -16.34 12.57
C ASP A 406 15.10 -16.89 11.14
N LEU A 407 14.04 -16.60 10.38
CA LEU A 407 13.94 -16.99 8.96
C LEU A 407 15.11 -16.47 8.14
N ILE A 408 15.46 -15.19 8.31
CA ILE A 408 16.55 -14.54 7.55
C ILE A 408 17.90 -15.26 7.82
N SER A 409 18.17 -15.55 9.09
CA SER A 409 19.39 -16.27 9.51
C SER A 409 19.38 -17.75 9.09
N GLN A 410 18.24 -18.43 9.20
CA GLN A 410 18.08 -19.85 8.81
C GLN A 410 18.20 -20.08 7.30
N LEU A 411 17.81 -19.09 6.48
CA LEU A 411 17.96 -19.12 5.04
C LEU A 411 19.32 -18.56 4.58
N GLU A 412 20.12 -17.98 5.47
CA GLU A 412 21.46 -17.44 5.21
C GLU A 412 21.48 -16.30 4.17
N VAL A 413 20.34 -15.66 3.92
CA VAL A 413 20.23 -14.58 2.95
C VAL A 413 20.89 -13.30 3.46
N LYS A 414 21.67 -12.63 2.60
CA LYS A 414 22.38 -11.41 2.93
C LYS A 414 21.47 -10.19 2.90
N LEU A 415 21.73 -9.24 3.79
CA LEU A 415 21.16 -7.91 3.76
C LEU A 415 22.14 -6.92 3.11
N ASP A 416 21.62 -5.89 2.48
CA ASP A 416 22.41 -4.75 2.00
C ASP A 416 22.67 -3.72 3.14
N ASP A 417 23.43 -2.66 2.82
CA ASP A 417 23.77 -1.60 3.78
C ASP A 417 22.55 -0.84 4.34
N ARG A 418 21.40 -0.95 3.71
CA ARG A 418 20.13 -0.37 4.17
C ARG A 418 19.35 -1.32 5.09
N GLY A 419 19.81 -2.57 5.23
CA GLY A 419 19.16 -3.62 6.02
C GLY A 419 17.98 -4.29 5.31
N ILE A 420 17.89 -4.20 3.99
CA ILE A 420 16.93 -4.93 3.16
C ILE A 420 17.60 -6.16 2.53
N ILE A 421 16.81 -7.14 2.11
CA ILE A 421 17.34 -8.39 1.56
C ILE A 421 18.01 -8.09 0.20
N ALA A 422 19.30 -8.39 0.12
CA ALA A 422 20.11 -8.21 -1.09
C ALA A 422 19.66 -9.18 -2.20
N ARG A 423 19.66 -8.71 -3.45
CA ARG A 423 19.22 -9.50 -4.61
C ARG A 423 19.95 -9.08 -5.89
N ASN A 424 19.99 -9.99 -6.84
CA ASN A 424 20.54 -9.76 -8.18
C ASN A 424 19.45 -9.20 -9.14
N ALA A 425 19.76 -9.09 -10.43
CA ALA A 425 18.86 -8.59 -11.46
C ALA A 425 17.60 -9.48 -11.67
N ASP A 426 17.69 -10.76 -11.34
CA ASP A 426 16.60 -11.74 -11.42
C ASP A 426 15.83 -11.90 -10.09
N PHE A 427 15.87 -10.92 -9.20
CA PHE A 427 15.22 -10.97 -7.87
C PHE A 427 15.71 -12.11 -6.96
N GLU A 428 16.72 -12.88 -7.36
CA GLU A 428 17.31 -13.94 -6.57
C GLU A 428 18.23 -13.34 -5.49
N THR A 429 18.17 -13.91 -4.32
CA THR A 429 19.00 -13.48 -3.16
C THR A 429 20.46 -13.98 -3.28
N SER A 430 21.24 -13.89 -2.21
CA SER A 430 22.57 -14.53 -2.13
C SER A 430 22.53 -16.05 -2.14
N GLU A 431 21.35 -16.63 -1.99
CA GLU A 431 21.12 -18.06 -1.86
C GLU A 431 20.30 -18.59 -3.04
N GLU A 432 20.81 -19.63 -3.68
CA GLU A 432 20.20 -20.24 -4.86
C GLU A 432 18.76 -20.71 -4.59
N GLY A 433 17.84 -20.41 -5.53
CA GLY A 433 16.43 -20.78 -5.45
C GLY A 433 15.62 -19.98 -4.43
N ILE A 434 16.20 -18.94 -3.82
CA ILE A 434 15.50 -18.02 -2.92
C ILE A 434 15.42 -16.64 -3.55
N PHE A 435 14.21 -16.17 -3.74
CA PHE A 435 13.91 -14.88 -4.38
C PHE A 435 13.28 -13.91 -3.38
N VAL A 436 13.37 -12.60 -3.64
CA VAL A 436 12.75 -11.59 -2.79
C VAL A 436 12.00 -10.55 -3.62
N ALA A 437 10.79 -10.20 -3.19
CA ALA A 437 9.93 -9.23 -3.86
C ALA A 437 9.28 -8.25 -2.87
N GLY A 438 8.94 -7.07 -3.38
CA GLY A 438 8.30 -6.01 -2.62
C GLY A 438 9.24 -5.32 -1.64
N ASP A 439 8.67 -4.74 -0.59
CA ASP A 439 9.40 -3.89 0.34
C ASP A 439 10.54 -4.61 1.08
N ALA A 440 10.51 -5.94 1.17
CA ALA A 440 11.59 -6.74 1.75
C ALA A 440 12.93 -6.60 1.01
N GLY A 441 12.89 -6.41 -0.32
CA GLY A 441 14.06 -6.27 -1.18
C GLY A 441 14.22 -4.88 -1.82
N ARG A 442 13.18 -4.02 -1.74
CA ARG A 442 13.19 -2.65 -2.28
C ARG A 442 13.33 -1.59 -1.18
N GLY A 443 12.82 -1.87 -0.01
CA GLY A 443 12.45 -0.89 1.01
C GLY A 443 11.01 -0.41 0.83
N GLN A 444 10.51 0.36 1.77
CA GLN A 444 9.13 0.86 1.78
C GLN A 444 8.76 1.54 0.45
N SER A 445 7.66 1.09 -0.17
CA SER A 445 7.22 1.55 -1.49
C SER A 445 5.70 1.55 -1.65
N LEU A 446 5.20 1.96 -2.83
CA LEU A 446 3.78 1.94 -3.14
C LEU A 446 3.28 0.52 -3.46
N ILE A 447 2.00 0.28 -3.24
CA ILE A 447 1.35 -1.01 -3.55
C ILE A 447 1.58 -1.47 -5.00
N VAL A 448 1.57 -0.55 -5.97
CA VAL A 448 1.83 -0.87 -7.39
C VAL A 448 3.25 -1.39 -7.63
N TRP A 449 4.24 -0.92 -6.85
CA TRP A 449 5.60 -1.44 -6.89
C TRP A 449 5.68 -2.85 -6.30
N ALA A 450 5.00 -3.09 -5.18
CA ALA A 450 4.94 -4.42 -4.57
C ALA A 450 4.33 -5.45 -5.54
N ILE A 451 3.22 -5.12 -6.21
CA ILE A 451 2.59 -5.99 -7.21
C ILE A 451 3.51 -6.20 -8.42
N ALA A 452 4.14 -5.14 -8.94
CA ALA A 452 5.05 -5.23 -10.07
C ALA A 452 6.26 -6.13 -9.76
N GLU A 453 6.85 -5.98 -8.58
CA GLU A 453 7.94 -6.86 -8.14
C GLU A 453 7.50 -8.31 -7.93
N GLY A 454 6.31 -8.53 -7.37
CA GLY A 454 5.74 -9.87 -7.26
C GLY A 454 5.61 -10.56 -8.62
N ARG A 455 5.15 -9.82 -9.65
CA ARG A 455 5.07 -10.31 -11.04
C ARG A 455 6.46 -10.62 -11.60
N SER A 456 7.42 -9.70 -11.46
CA SER A 456 8.77 -9.89 -12.00
C SER A 456 9.52 -11.02 -11.30
N ALA A 457 9.41 -11.12 -9.97
CA ALA A 457 9.99 -12.24 -9.22
C ALA A 457 9.35 -13.59 -9.62
N ALA A 458 8.04 -13.63 -9.88
CA ALA A 458 7.38 -14.84 -10.39
C ALA A 458 7.96 -15.27 -11.74
N ALA A 459 8.19 -14.33 -12.66
CA ALA A 459 8.83 -14.63 -13.94
C ALA A 459 10.26 -15.17 -13.77
N ALA A 460 11.02 -14.63 -12.82
CA ALA A 460 12.37 -15.13 -12.51
C ALA A 460 12.35 -16.54 -11.91
N VAL A 461 11.43 -16.82 -10.98
CA VAL A 461 11.21 -18.14 -10.38
C VAL A 461 10.80 -19.16 -11.43
N ASP A 462 9.84 -18.83 -12.31
CA ASP A 462 9.38 -19.72 -13.38
C ASP A 462 10.54 -20.06 -14.32
N ARG A 463 11.33 -19.07 -14.75
CA ARG A 463 12.54 -19.28 -15.56
C ARG A 463 13.57 -20.16 -14.85
N TYR A 464 13.80 -19.95 -13.57
CA TYR A 464 14.72 -20.76 -12.78
C TYR A 464 14.30 -22.25 -12.75
N LEU A 465 13.01 -22.50 -12.60
CA LEU A 465 12.46 -23.86 -12.45
C LEU A 465 12.27 -24.61 -13.77
N THR A 466 12.04 -23.90 -14.89
CA THR A 466 11.65 -24.49 -16.18
C THR A 466 12.64 -24.19 -17.30
N GLY A 467 13.59 -23.27 -17.10
CA GLY A 467 14.56 -22.81 -18.10
C GLY A 467 14.08 -21.64 -18.96
N GLU A 468 12.76 -21.43 -19.08
CA GLU A 468 12.13 -20.32 -19.82
C GLU A 468 10.89 -19.82 -19.10
N THR A 469 10.35 -18.66 -19.50
CA THR A 469 9.11 -18.13 -18.92
C THR A 469 8.30 -17.37 -19.96
N GLN A 470 6.97 -17.47 -19.84
CA GLN A 470 6.00 -16.63 -20.53
C GLN A 470 5.38 -15.58 -19.58
N LEU A 471 5.77 -15.59 -18.32
CA LEU A 471 5.26 -14.64 -17.34
C LEU A 471 5.83 -13.24 -17.60
N PRO A 472 5.02 -12.18 -17.42
CA PRO A 472 5.49 -10.81 -17.59
C PRO A 472 6.45 -10.40 -16.47
N SER A 473 7.52 -9.68 -16.84
CA SER A 473 8.46 -9.05 -15.92
C SER A 473 8.41 -7.53 -16.12
N PRO A 474 7.47 -6.81 -15.49
CA PRO A 474 7.25 -5.40 -15.79
C PRO A 474 8.39 -4.48 -15.37
N ILE A 475 9.18 -4.87 -14.36
CA ILE A 475 10.28 -4.06 -13.83
C ILE A 475 11.49 -4.91 -13.47
N GLU A 476 12.64 -4.27 -13.39
CA GLU A 476 13.87 -4.80 -12.78
C GLU A 476 14.01 -4.28 -11.33
N PRO A 477 14.84 -4.92 -10.47
CA PRO A 477 15.09 -4.46 -9.10
C PRO A 477 15.63 -3.02 -9.01
N THR A 478 16.33 -2.57 -10.05
CA THR A 478 16.91 -1.22 -10.15
C THR A 478 15.96 -0.16 -10.68
N THR A 479 14.81 -0.56 -11.21
CA THR A 479 13.80 0.38 -11.74
C THR A 479 13.36 1.37 -10.66
N ARG A 480 13.36 2.67 -11.00
CA ARG A 480 13.00 3.77 -10.11
C ARG A 480 11.68 4.40 -10.53
N GLN A 481 10.95 4.92 -9.55
CA GLN A 481 9.78 5.75 -9.81
C GLN A 481 10.22 7.05 -10.51
N LEU A 482 9.31 7.65 -11.30
CA LEU A 482 9.49 9.00 -11.82
C LEU A 482 9.40 10.02 -10.68
N MET A 483 10.48 10.14 -9.93
CA MET A 483 10.68 11.13 -8.88
C MET A 483 11.98 11.90 -9.16
N VAL A 484 12.06 13.10 -8.65
CA VAL A 484 13.29 13.90 -8.68
C VAL A 484 14.13 13.57 -7.45
#